data_68dd338364a11c944fe2596e1724d4af
#
_entry.id   68dd338364a11c944fe2596e1724d4af
#
_cell.length_a   1.000
_cell.length_b   1.000
_cell.length_c   1.000
_cell.angle_alpha   90.00
_cell.angle_beta   90.00
_cell.angle_gamma   90.00
#
_symmetry.space_group_name_H-M   'P 1'
#
loop_
_entity.id
_entity.type
_entity.pdbx_description
1 polymer ?
#
loop_
_entity_poly.entity_id
_entity_poly.type
_entity_poly.pdbx_seq_one_letter_code
_entity_poly.pdbx_strand_id
1 'polypeptide(L)'
;MRLATITNWAYGTTVALTIISGTTMLLASNAQEHERAAEAQRYRLDQATHNLGLDMFALTGQARQYVITGDTTHLAAYNRTAKALKPVEDRLRHVNDAGAGADELNALKEAVRWADSLHDEQRAALAARQQGDDERARQIMFGAEYERQLDRVQAMIERFQYRLDQRTGAEVKQAAAIASLWKTVSEILLATTGLLFLCVLYFVFKRRVLHPVVRLSDVVTRLAAEDYTVEAPDEGQIDEIGDMAQAIGLFRENAIERQRLEAER
;
A
#
# COMPACT_ATOMS: atom_id res chain seq x y z
N MET A 1 5.42 12.46 -44.92
CA MET A 1 5.03 11.19 -44.27
C MET A 1 3.57 10.98 -44.50
N ARG A 2 3.16 9.78 -44.89
CA ARG A 2 1.72 9.46 -45.13
C ARG A 2 0.95 9.56 -43.80
N LEU A 3 -0.26 10.07 -43.82
CA LEU A 3 -1.13 10.22 -42.64
C LEU A 3 -1.27 8.90 -41.90
N ALA A 4 -1.44 7.80 -42.64
CA ALA A 4 -1.49 6.44 -42.09
C ALA A 4 -0.27 6.07 -41.24
N THR A 5 0.94 6.51 -41.65
CA THR A 5 2.17 6.23 -40.88
C THR A 5 2.18 6.98 -39.54
N ILE A 6 1.78 8.26 -39.53
CA ILE A 6 1.73 9.09 -38.31
C ILE A 6 0.68 8.54 -37.33
N THR A 7 -0.49 8.18 -37.86
CA THR A 7 -1.58 7.60 -37.05
C THR A 7 -1.20 6.26 -36.46
N ASN A 8 -0.52 5.37 -37.21
CA ASN A 8 -0.05 4.08 -36.69
C ASN A 8 1.01 4.23 -35.61
N TRP A 9 1.95 5.18 -35.77
CA TRP A 9 2.94 5.46 -34.72
C TRP A 9 2.31 6.05 -33.47
N ALA A 10 1.37 7.00 -33.61
CA ALA A 10 0.64 7.56 -32.48
C ALA A 10 -0.17 6.48 -31.74
N TYR A 11 -0.87 5.62 -32.49
CA TYR A 11 -1.61 4.50 -31.91
C TYR A 11 -0.68 3.51 -31.20
N GLY A 12 0.39 3.07 -31.85
CA GLY A 12 1.35 2.13 -31.26
C GLY A 12 1.99 2.68 -29.98
N THR A 13 2.37 3.95 -29.96
CA THR A 13 2.93 4.62 -28.78
C THR A 13 1.91 4.70 -27.65
N THR A 14 0.65 5.04 -27.94
CA THR A 14 -0.41 5.14 -26.93
C THR A 14 -0.70 3.76 -26.32
N VAL A 15 -0.78 2.71 -27.15
CA VAL A 15 -0.99 1.33 -26.68
C VAL A 15 0.18 0.88 -25.81
N ALA A 16 1.42 1.11 -26.24
CA ALA A 16 2.61 0.75 -25.44
C ALA A 16 2.62 1.46 -24.08
N LEU A 17 2.34 2.76 -24.05
CA LEU A 17 2.28 3.53 -22.80
C LEU A 17 1.13 3.06 -21.90
N THR A 18 -0.02 2.69 -22.46
CA THR A 18 -1.15 2.15 -21.68
C THR A 18 -0.78 0.81 -21.03
N ILE A 19 -0.10 -0.07 -21.76
CA ILE A 19 0.38 -1.35 -21.22
C ILE A 19 1.40 -1.12 -20.08
N ILE A 20 2.37 -0.22 -20.29
CA ILE A 20 3.36 0.12 -19.27
C ILE A 20 2.67 0.72 -18.04
N SER A 21 1.72 1.64 -18.22
CA SER A 21 0.95 2.24 -17.13
C SER A 21 0.13 1.20 -16.35
N GLY A 22 -0.52 0.27 -17.05
CA GLY A 22 -1.23 -0.84 -16.43
C GLY A 22 -0.31 -1.74 -15.61
N THR A 23 0.87 -2.06 -16.14
CA THR A 23 1.87 -2.89 -15.44
C THR A 23 2.39 -2.19 -14.18
N THR A 24 2.74 -0.91 -14.26
CA THR A 24 3.21 -0.15 -13.08
C THR A 24 2.11 0.02 -12.03
N MET A 25 0.85 0.14 -12.42
CA MET A 25 -0.27 0.18 -11.50
C MET A 25 -0.45 -1.16 -10.75
N LEU A 26 -0.27 -2.29 -11.42
CA LEU A 26 -0.29 -3.61 -10.78
C LEU A 26 0.88 -3.76 -9.78
N LEU A 27 2.08 -3.30 -10.13
CA LEU A 27 3.23 -3.30 -9.23
C LEU A 27 2.98 -2.41 -7.99
N ALA A 28 2.40 -1.24 -8.18
CA ALA A 28 2.02 -0.34 -7.08
C ALA A 28 0.96 -0.97 -6.17
N SER A 29 -0.05 -1.62 -6.73
CA SER A 29 -1.07 -2.36 -5.96
C SER A 29 -0.46 -3.48 -5.13
N ASN A 30 0.41 -4.29 -5.73
CA ASN A 30 1.09 -5.38 -5.02
C ASN A 30 2.01 -4.85 -3.90
N ALA A 31 2.76 -3.77 -4.14
CA ALA A 31 3.58 -3.13 -3.12
C ALA A 31 2.73 -2.60 -1.94
N GLN A 32 1.55 -2.06 -2.21
CA GLN A 32 0.62 -1.60 -1.18
C GLN A 32 0.02 -2.76 -0.37
N GLU A 33 -0.21 -3.92 -0.99
CA GLU A 33 -0.62 -5.12 -0.27
C GLU A 33 0.47 -5.61 0.69
N HIS A 34 1.74 -5.57 0.28
CA HIS A 34 2.87 -5.89 1.14
C HIS A 34 3.00 -4.93 2.34
N GLU A 35 2.81 -3.63 2.14
CA GLU A 35 2.78 -2.63 3.21
C GLU A 35 1.68 -2.96 4.24
N ARG A 36 0.45 -3.19 3.78
CA ARG A 36 -0.68 -3.55 4.66
C ARG A 36 -0.44 -4.87 5.40
N ALA A 37 0.19 -5.84 4.75
CA ALA A 37 0.53 -7.12 5.37
C ALA A 37 1.58 -6.94 6.50
N ALA A 38 2.60 -6.10 6.28
CA ALA A 38 3.60 -5.77 7.30
C ALA A 38 2.98 -5.01 8.49
N GLU A 39 2.09 -4.04 8.25
CA GLU A 39 1.35 -3.34 9.30
C GLU A 39 0.46 -4.30 10.11
N ALA A 40 -0.28 -5.17 9.43
CA ALA A 40 -1.13 -6.16 10.07
C ALA A 40 -0.32 -7.17 10.90
N GLN A 41 0.87 -7.55 10.43
CA GLN A 41 1.78 -8.42 11.18
C GLN A 41 2.31 -7.72 12.43
N ARG A 42 2.77 -6.47 12.31
CA ARG A 42 3.19 -5.65 13.46
C ARG A 42 2.08 -5.55 14.50
N TYR A 43 0.87 -5.24 14.10
CA TYR A 43 -0.29 -5.15 15.00
C TYR A 43 -0.58 -6.47 15.72
N ARG A 44 -0.55 -7.61 15.00
CA ARG A 44 -0.77 -8.93 15.61
C ARG A 44 0.31 -9.28 16.63
N LEU A 45 1.58 -8.98 16.34
CA LEU A 45 2.69 -9.20 17.24
C LEU A 45 2.60 -8.31 18.49
N ASP A 46 2.28 -7.03 18.31
CA ASP A 46 2.06 -6.09 19.41
C ASP A 46 0.94 -6.59 20.32
N GLN A 47 -0.20 -6.97 19.76
CA GLN A 47 -1.33 -7.50 20.52
C GLN A 47 -0.98 -8.82 21.24
N ALA A 48 -0.23 -9.73 20.60
CA ALA A 48 0.15 -11.00 21.18
C ALA A 48 1.12 -10.84 22.36
N THR A 49 1.94 -9.81 22.34
CA THR A 49 2.98 -9.56 23.36
C THR A 49 2.55 -8.60 24.47
N HIS A 50 1.62 -7.70 24.20
CA HIS A 50 1.14 -6.70 25.15
C HIS A 50 0.63 -7.32 26.46
N ASN A 51 -0.15 -8.38 26.37
CA ASN A 51 -0.74 -9.05 27.53
C ASN A 51 0.29 -9.75 28.44
N LEU A 52 1.47 -10.12 27.89
CA LEU A 52 2.49 -10.84 28.67
C LEU A 52 3.02 -10.01 29.85
N GLY A 53 3.25 -8.72 29.65
CA GLY A 53 3.69 -7.81 30.71
C GLY A 53 2.56 -7.48 31.69
N LEU A 54 1.36 -7.23 31.19
CA LEU A 54 0.20 -6.87 32.01
C LEU A 54 -0.19 -7.98 32.99
N ASP A 55 -0.20 -9.23 32.54
CA ASP A 55 -0.53 -10.38 33.40
C ASP A 55 0.44 -10.53 34.58
N MET A 56 1.75 -10.36 34.34
CA MET A 56 2.76 -10.44 35.37
C MET A 56 2.61 -9.31 36.40
N PHE A 57 2.39 -8.07 35.96
CA PHE A 57 2.20 -6.94 36.87
C PHE A 57 0.92 -7.07 37.70
N ALA A 58 -0.19 -7.51 37.04
CA ALA A 58 -1.46 -7.73 37.72
C ALA A 58 -1.32 -8.79 38.84
N LEU A 59 -0.66 -9.92 38.57
CA LEU A 59 -0.44 -10.97 39.54
C LEU A 59 0.42 -10.49 40.72
N THR A 60 1.55 -9.83 40.42
CA THR A 60 2.42 -9.28 41.47
C THR A 60 1.66 -8.26 42.33
N GLY A 61 0.89 -7.35 41.72
CA GLY A 61 0.10 -6.37 42.44
C GLY A 61 -0.95 -6.99 43.36
N GLN A 62 -1.71 -7.97 42.88
CA GLN A 62 -2.72 -8.67 43.68
C GLN A 62 -2.12 -9.49 44.79
N ALA A 63 -0.99 -10.19 44.55
CA ALA A 63 -0.29 -10.94 45.55
C ALA A 63 0.25 -10.04 46.69
N ARG A 64 0.88 -8.91 46.35
CA ARG A 64 1.37 -7.91 47.32
C ARG A 64 0.24 -7.33 48.15
N GLN A 65 -0.86 -6.95 47.54
CA GLN A 65 -2.03 -6.40 48.23
C GLN A 65 -2.58 -7.43 49.25
N TYR A 66 -2.72 -8.70 48.85
CA TYR A 66 -3.16 -9.74 49.78
C TYR A 66 -2.18 -9.96 50.94
N VAL A 67 -0.88 -9.99 50.67
CA VAL A 67 0.14 -10.16 51.74
C VAL A 67 0.11 -9.00 52.72
N ILE A 68 -0.14 -7.76 52.26
CA ILE A 68 -0.23 -6.58 53.15
C ILE A 68 -1.55 -6.56 53.92
N THR A 69 -2.68 -6.71 53.23
CA THR A 69 -4.01 -6.43 53.81
C THR A 69 -4.68 -7.66 54.43
N GLY A 70 -4.36 -8.87 53.93
CA GLY A 70 -5.10 -10.10 54.26
C GLY A 70 -6.48 -10.16 53.61
N ASP A 71 -6.84 -9.19 52.75
CA ASP A 71 -8.17 -9.15 52.11
C ASP A 71 -8.29 -10.24 51.03
N THR A 72 -9.23 -11.16 51.26
CA THR A 72 -9.52 -12.29 50.37
C THR A 72 -9.98 -11.85 48.96
N THR A 73 -10.42 -10.61 48.80
CA THR A 73 -10.78 -10.06 47.49
C THR A 73 -9.57 -10.05 46.56
N HIS A 74 -8.38 -9.66 47.09
CA HIS A 74 -7.13 -9.67 46.30
C HIS A 74 -6.66 -11.09 46.00
N LEU A 75 -6.83 -12.04 46.93
CA LEU A 75 -6.54 -13.45 46.68
C LEU A 75 -7.45 -14.03 45.60
N ALA A 76 -8.74 -13.70 45.64
CA ALA A 76 -9.70 -14.15 44.63
C ALA A 76 -9.37 -13.55 43.22
N ALA A 77 -8.94 -12.28 43.19
CA ALA A 77 -8.50 -11.63 41.96
C ALA A 77 -7.21 -12.29 41.43
N TYR A 78 -6.22 -12.53 42.29
CA TYR A 78 -5.01 -13.25 41.91
C TYR A 78 -5.32 -14.62 41.31
N ASN A 79 -6.13 -15.43 41.98
CA ASN A 79 -6.49 -16.79 41.55
C ASN A 79 -7.24 -16.75 40.20
N ARG A 80 -8.08 -15.74 39.97
CA ARG A 80 -8.80 -15.57 38.72
C ARG A 80 -7.84 -15.27 37.56
N THR A 81 -6.91 -14.31 37.73
CA THR A 81 -5.88 -13.97 36.77
C THR A 81 -4.94 -15.13 36.50
N ALA A 82 -4.44 -15.80 37.58
CA ALA A 82 -3.57 -16.97 37.48
C ALA A 82 -4.21 -18.13 36.71
N LYS A 83 -5.52 -18.38 36.96
CA LYS A 83 -6.29 -19.41 36.22
C LYS A 83 -6.55 -19.06 34.76
N ALA A 84 -6.59 -17.78 34.44
CA ALA A 84 -6.77 -17.30 33.08
C ALA A 84 -5.47 -17.36 32.28
N LEU A 85 -4.30 -17.44 32.94
CA LEU A 85 -3.01 -17.59 32.25
C LEU A 85 -2.99 -18.89 31.44
N LYS A 86 -2.69 -18.74 30.15
CA LYS A 86 -2.46 -19.89 29.29
C LYS A 86 -1.12 -20.55 29.62
N PRO A 87 -0.96 -21.86 29.37
CA PRO A 87 0.34 -22.54 29.46
C PRO A 87 1.42 -21.81 28.64
N VAL A 88 2.68 -21.93 29.06
CA VAL A 88 3.85 -21.31 28.40
C VAL A 88 3.88 -21.64 26.91
N GLU A 89 3.64 -22.90 26.57
CA GLU A 89 3.64 -23.38 25.19
C GLU A 89 2.59 -22.68 24.32
N ASP A 90 1.39 -22.47 24.87
CA ASP A 90 0.31 -21.79 24.14
C ASP A 90 0.58 -20.30 23.97
N ARG A 91 1.20 -19.66 24.99
CA ARG A 91 1.62 -18.25 24.88
C ARG A 91 2.72 -18.07 23.83
N LEU A 92 3.72 -18.93 23.82
CA LEU A 92 4.80 -18.93 22.82
C LEU A 92 4.27 -19.24 21.41
N ARG A 93 3.35 -20.22 21.29
CA ARG A 93 2.70 -20.53 20.01
C ARG A 93 1.96 -19.33 19.46
N HIS A 94 1.19 -18.63 20.27
CA HIS A 94 0.43 -17.46 19.85
C HIS A 94 1.34 -16.34 19.31
N VAL A 95 2.49 -16.10 19.91
CA VAL A 95 3.48 -15.13 19.43
C VAL A 95 4.19 -15.63 18.17
N ASN A 96 4.47 -16.94 18.07
CA ASN A 96 5.03 -17.56 16.88
C ASN A 96 4.06 -17.44 15.66
N ASP A 97 2.78 -17.75 15.88
CA ASP A 97 1.74 -17.68 14.84
C ASP A 97 1.49 -16.22 14.38
N ALA A 98 1.78 -15.25 15.25
CA ALA A 98 1.77 -13.83 14.87
C ALA A 98 2.97 -13.42 14.00
N GLY A 99 4.00 -14.29 13.85
CA GLY A 99 5.15 -14.08 12.97
C GLY A 99 6.41 -13.58 13.66
N ALA A 100 6.63 -13.97 14.94
CA ALA A 100 7.89 -13.70 15.63
C ALA A 100 9.05 -14.53 15.05
N GLY A 101 10.25 -13.94 15.04
CA GLY A 101 11.48 -14.63 14.62
C GLY A 101 11.97 -15.64 15.64
N ALA A 102 12.80 -16.60 15.20
CA ALA A 102 13.34 -17.66 16.08
C ALA A 102 14.12 -17.10 17.28
N ASP A 103 14.94 -16.07 17.09
CA ASP A 103 15.71 -15.43 18.17
C ASP A 103 14.81 -14.69 19.14
N GLU A 104 13.74 -14.07 18.64
CA GLU A 104 12.72 -13.40 19.46
C GLU A 104 11.96 -14.42 20.31
N LEU A 105 11.57 -15.54 19.73
CA LEU A 105 10.91 -16.63 20.45
C LEU A 105 11.80 -17.25 21.54
N ASN A 106 13.09 -17.41 21.27
CA ASN A 106 14.02 -17.92 22.29
C ASN A 106 14.18 -16.93 23.45
N ALA A 107 14.31 -15.63 23.19
CA ALA A 107 14.36 -14.60 24.21
C ALA A 107 13.07 -14.54 25.04
N LEU A 108 11.92 -14.63 24.37
CA LEU A 108 10.61 -14.66 25.03
C LEU A 108 10.44 -15.92 25.90
N LYS A 109 10.87 -17.08 25.40
CA LYS A 109 10.82 -18.34 26.15
C LYS A 109 11.58 -18.25 27.47
N GLU A 110 12.73 -17.60 27.45
CA GLU A 110 13.52 -17.38 28.68
C GLU A 110 12.77 -16.42 29.62
N ALA A 111 12.27 -15.29 29.15
CA ALA A 111 11.50 -14.34 29.94
C ALA A 111 10.26 -14.98 30.59
N VAL A 112 9.52 -15.79 29.87
CA VAL A 112 8.32 -16.46 30.37
C VAL A 112 8.65 -17.52 31.40
N ARG A 113 9.75 -18.26 31.26
CA ARG A 113 10.22 -19.21 32.28
C ARG A 113 10.56 -18.52 33.60
N TRP A 114 11.24 -17.38 33.55
CA TRP A 114 11.52 -16.58 34.74
C TRP A 114 10.25 -16.02 35.39
N ALA A 115 9.28 -15.59 34.58
CA ALA A 115 7.96 -15.15 35.06
C ALA A 115 7.20 -16.27 35.78
N ASP A 116 7.26 -17.51 35.27
CA ASP A 116 6.66 -18.65 35.91
C ASP A 116 7.35 -18.99 37.28
N SER A 117 8.69 -18.82 37.38
CA SER A 117 9.40 -18.96 38.65
C SER A 117 8.92 -17.92 39.66
N LEU A 118 8.73 -16.67 39.28
CA LEU A 118 8.13 -15.63 40.14
C LEU A 118 6.71 -15.98 40.57
N HIS A 119 5.95 -16.62 39.73
CA HIS A 119 4.60 -17.09 40.05
C HIS A 119 4.61 -18.17 41.11
N ASP A 120 5.61 -19.07 41.11
CA ASP A 120 5.81 -20.07 42.17
C ASP A 120 6.16 -19.43 43.54
N GLU A 121 7.00 -18.39 43.53
CA GLU A 121 7.31 -17.62 44.74
C GLU A 121 6.08 -16.87 45.27
N GLN A 122 5.26 -16.27 44.37
CA GLN A 122 4.00 -15.64 44.74
C GLN A 122 3.07 -16.64 45.44
N ARG A 123 2.91 -17.84 44.86
CA ARG A 123 2.06 -18.89 45.48
C ARG A 123 2.58 -19.30 46.86
N ALA A 124 3.89 -19.41 47.04
CA ALA A 124 4.49 -19.71 48.35
C ALA A 124 4.20 -18.60 49.37
N ALA A 125 4.31 -17.34 49.00
CA ALA A 125 3.99 -16.20 49.86
C ALA A 125 2.51 -16.16 50.26
N LEU A 126 1.60 -16.39 49.29
CA LEU A 126 0.17 -16.45 49.56
C LEU A 126 -0.20 -17.59 50.50
N ALA A 127 0.43 -18.77 50.33
CA ALA A 127 0.25 -19.90 51.24
C ALA A 127 0.77 -19.61 52.67
N ALA A 128 1.94 -18.97 52.82
CA ALA A 128 2.47 -18.54 54.11
C ALA A 128 1.49 -17.57 54.80
N ARG A 129 0.94 -16.60 54.11
CA ARG A 129 -0.07 -15.66 54.63
C ARG A 129 -1.34 -16.37 55.08
N GLN A 130 -1.81 -17.36 54.32
CA GLN A 130 -2.98 -18.16 54.70
C GLN A 130 -2.75 -19.00 55.98
N GLN A 131 -1.51 -19.41 56.20
CA GLN A 131 -1.10 -20.15 57.40
C GLN A 131 -0.82 -19.24 58.62
N GLY A 132 -0.95 -17.91 58.45
CA GLY A 132 -0.69 -16.94 59.52
C GLY A 132 0.79 -16.57 59.69
N ASP A 133 1.66 -17.01 58.78
CA ASP A 133 3.08 -16.64 58.76
C ASP A 133 3.29 -15.38 57.90
N ASP A 134 2.87 -14.26 58.48
CA ASP A 134 2.89 -12.95 57.80
C ASP A 134 4.30 -12.47 57.53
N GLU A 135 5.23 -12.78 58.39
CA GLU A 135 6.63 -12.36 58.25
C GLU A 135 7.28 -13.05 57.04
N ARG A 136 7.09 -14.35 56.93
CA ARG A 136 7.58 -15.14 55.81
C ARG A 136 6.94 -14.70 54.52
N ALA A 137 5.63 -14.43 54.49
CA ALA A 137 4.94 -13.92 53.32
C ALA A 137 5.52 -12.59 52.81
N ARG A 138 5.81 -11.65 53.75
CA ARG A 138 6.46 -10.37 53.44
C ARG A 138 7.90 -10.56 52.98
N GLN A 139 8.69 -11.41 53.63
CA GLN A 139 10.07 -11.68 53.22
C GLN A 139 10.14 -12.22 51.79
N ILE A 140 9.21 -13.06 51.36
CA ILE A 140 9.15 -13.55 49.98
C ILE A 140 8.79 -12.41 49.04
N MET A 141 7.68 -11.70 49.25
CA MET A 141 7.11 -10.74 48.26
C MET A 141 7.83 -9.41 48.20
N PHE A 142 8.55 -9.02 49.26
CA PHE A 142 9.27 -7.73 49.37
C PHE A 142 10.77 -7.92 49.63
N GLY A 143 11.24 -9.15 49.56
CA GLY A 143 12.66 -9.48 49.71
C GLY A 143 13.46 -9.00 48.48
N ALA A 144 14.72 -8.63 48.74
CA ALA A 144 15.61 -8.14 47.68
C ALA A 144 15.83 -9.15 46.54
N GLU A 145 15.65 -10.45 46.80
CA GLU A 145 15.76 -11.49 45.78
C GLU A 145 14.57 -11.43 44.82
N TYR A 146 13.35 -11.38 45.34
CA TYR A 146 12.12 -11.25 44.53
C TYR A 146 12.15 -9.97 43.69
N GLU A 147 12.56 -8.84 44.28
CA GLU A 147 12.67 -7.57 43.51
C GLU A 147 13.68 -7.69 42.38
N ARG A 148 14.86 -8.27 42.60
CA ARG A 148 15.86 -8.49 41.55
C ARG A 148 15.36 -9.39 40.44
N GLN A 149 14.60 -10.43 40.76
CA GLN A 149 14.03 -11.35 39.77
C GLN A 149 12.92 -10.66 38.98
N LEU A 150 12.05 -9.88 39.63
CA LEU A 150 11.01 -9.08 39.01
C LEU A 150 11.60 -8.09 38.04
N ASP A 151 12.60 -7.30 38.41
CA ASP A 151 13.32 -6.36 37.57
C ASP A 151 13.96 -7.05 36.35
N ARG A 152 14.54 -8.24 36.59
CA ARG A 152 15.14 -9.04 35.51
C ARG A 152 14.08 -9.44 34.45
N VAL A 153 12.95 -9.98 34.89
CA VAL A 153 11.86 -10.39 33.98
C VAL A 153 11.33 -9.20 33.25
N GLN A 154 11.10 -8.07 33.92
CA GLN A 154 10.66 -6.83 33.29
C GLN A 154 11.65 -6.37 32.22
N ALA A 155 12.95 -6.31 32.55
CA ALA A 155 13.97 -5.90 31.58
C ALA A 155 14.07 -6.84 30.37
N MET A 156 13.81 -8.15 30.55
CA MET A 156 13.81 -9.14 29.50
C MET A 156 12.61 -8.91 28.55
N ILE A 157 11.40 -8.68 29.10
CA ILE A 157 10.19 -8.39 28.33
C ILE A 157 10.33 -7.07 27.56
N GLU A 158 10.82 -6.01 28.22
CA GLU A 158 11.04 -4.71 27.59
C GLU A 158 12.06 -4.79 26.42
N ARG A 159 13.17 -5.51 26.62
CA ARG A 159 14.16 -5.74 25.56
C ARG A 159 13.59 -6.52 24.38
N PHE A 160 12.77 -7.51 24.68
CA PHE A 160 12.08 -8.29 23.66
C PHE A 160 11.14 -7.39 22.84
N GLN A 161 10.26 -6.63 23.51
CA GLN A 161 9.32 -5.70 22.86
C GLN A 161 10.06 -4.64 22.05
N TYR A 162 11.14 -4.08 22.57
CA TYR A 162 11.95 -3.10 21.85
C TYR A 162 12.57 -3.66 20.57
N ARG A 163 13.13 -4.87 20.60
CA ARG A 163 13.69 -5.53 19.42
C ARG A 163 12.60 -5.84 18.38
N LEU A 164 11.48 -6.34 18.85
CA LEU A 164 10.33 -6.64 18.03
C LEU A 164 9.81 -5.37 17.30
N ASP A 165 9.66 -4.28 18.06
CA ASP A 165 9.20 -2.99 17.49
C ASP A 165 10.22 -2.42 16.49
N GLN A 166 11.52 -2.52 16.79
CA GLN A 166 12.55 -2.09 15.83
C GLN A 166 12.50 -2.89 14.51
N ARG A 167 12.40 -4.23 14.59
CA ARG A 167 12.34 -5.07 13.38
C ARG A 167 11.07 -4.80 12.58
N THR A 168 9.93 -4.93 13.22
CA THR A 168 8.63 -4.74 12.54
C THR A 168 8.43 -3.31 12.05
N GLY A 169 8.91 -2.32 12.81
CA GLY A 169 8.90 -0.93 12.40
C GLY A 169 9.80 -0.66 11.19
N ALA A 170 10.96 -1.33 11.09
CA ALA A 170 11.83 -1.25 9.92
C ALA A 170 11.18 -1.90 8.68
N GLU A 171 10.56 -3.07 8.84
CA GLU A 171 9.84 -3.77 7.79
C GLU A 171 8.68 -2.93 7.22
N VAL A 172 7.86 -2.33 8.10
CA VAL A 172 6.77 -1.42 7.68
C VAL A 172 7.31 -0.21 6.93
N LYS A 173 8.36 0.45 7.47
CA LYS A 173 8.98 1.61 6.81
C LYS A 173 9.54 1.27 5.43
N GLN A 174 10.19 0.12 5.29
CA GLN A 174 10.73 -0.34 4.02
C GLN A 174 9.60 -0.65 3.02
N ALA A 175 8.56 -1.35 3.44
CA ALA A 175 7.40 -1.64 2.60
C ALA A 175 6.67 -0.36 2.17
N ALA A 176 6.47 0.59 3.10
CA ALA A 176 5.86 1.90 2.81
C ALA A 176 6.70 2.73 1.82
N ALA A 177 8.03 2.72 1.96
CA ALA A 177 8.92 3.41 1.03
C ALA A 177 8.82 2.84 -0.40
N ILE A 178 8.78 1.52 -0.54
CA ILE A 178 8.61 0.84 -1.83
C ILE A 178 7.21 1.15 -2.42
N ALA A 179 6.16 1.07 -1.61
CA ALA A 179 4.79 1.36 -2.03
C ALA A 179 4.64 2.81 -2.50
N SER A 180 5.18 3.78 -1.74
CA SER A 180 5.15 5.20 -2.10
C SER A 180 5.92 5.50 -3.39
N LEU A 181 7.06 4.83 -3.61
CA LEU A 181 7.84 4.96 -4.83
C LEU A 181 7.05 4.48 -6.05
N TRP A 182 6.49 3.27 -5.99
CA TRP A 182 5.69 2.72 -7.09
C TRP A 182 4.41 3.53 -7.36
N LYS A 183 3.78 4.05 -6.30
CA LYS A 183 2.64 4.95 -6.41
C LYS A 183 3.02 6.22 -7.19
N THR A 184 4.09 6.90 -6.79
CA THR A 184 4.55 8.13 -7.43
C THR A 184 4.94 7.88 -8.90
N VAL A 185 5.65 6.78 -9.20
CA VAL A 185 5.99 6.39 -10.57
C VAL A 185 4.73 6.17 -11.40
N SER A 186 3.74 5.47 -10.86
CA SER A 186 2.47 5.20 -11.55
C SER A 186 1.69 6.49 -11.81
N GLU A 187 1.62 7.42 -10.87
CA GLU A 187 0.95 8.71 -11.02
C GLU A 187 1.62 9.57 -12.10
N ILE A 188 2.95 9.68 -12.10
CA ILE A 188 3.71 10.42 -13.12
C ILE A 188 3.50 9.81 -14.51
N LEU A 189 3.55 8.48 -14.61
CA LEU A 189 3.36 7.78 -15.87
C LEU A 189 1.94 7.97 -16.41
N LEU A 190 0.93 7.89 -15.55
CA LEU A 190 -0.46 8.14 -15.92
C LEU A 190 -0.68 9.56 -16.40
N ALA A 191 -0.14 10.56 -15.68
CA ALA A 191 -0.21 11.96 -16.07
C ALA A 191 0.48 12.21 -17.41
N THR A 192 1.66 11.63 -17.63
CA THR A 192 2.42 11.73 -18.88
C THR A 192 1.66 11.10 -20.04
N THR A 193 1.07 9.93 -19.84
CA THR A 193 0.25 9.25 -20.85
C THR A 193 -0.98 10.07 -21.22
N GLY A 194 -1.67 10.63 -20.22
CA GLY A 194 -2.83 11.52 -20.46
C GLY A 194 -2.45 12.78 -21.21
N LEU A 195 -1.34 13.43 -20.83
CA LEU A 195 -0.86 14.63 -21.52
C LEU A 195 -0.47 14.33 -22.97
N LEU A 196 0.25 13.24 -23.21
CA LEU A 196 0.65 12.81 -24.55
C LEU A 196 -0.57 12.49 -25.42
N PHE A 197 -1.56 11.81 -24.85
CA PHE A 197 -2.83 11.55 -25.53
C PHE A 197 -3.55 12.84 -25.94
N LEU A 198 -3.65 13.82 -25.04
CA LEU A 198 -4.25 15.13 -25.34
C LEU A 198 -3.47 15.89 -26.41
N CYS A 199 -2.12 15.83 -26.37
CA CYS A 199 -1.27 16.42 -27.41
C CYS A 199 -1.50 15.77 -28.78
N VAL A 200 -1.54 14.45 -28.84
CA VAL A 200 -1.83 13.72 -30.08
C VAL A 200 -3.22 14.10 -30.62
N LEU A 201 -4.22 14.11 -29.75
CA LEU A 201 -5.59 14.45 -30.13
C LEU A 201 -5.72 15.89 -30.66
N TYR A 202 -5.04 16.84 -30.01
CA TYR A 202 -5.07 18.23 -30.42
C TYR A 202 -4.24 18.48 -31.71
N PHE A 203 -2.97 18.08 -31.76
CA PHE A 203 -2.07 18.43 -32.84
C PHE A 203 -2.30 17.58 -34.11
N VAL A 204 -2.48 16.26 -33.92
CA VAL A 204 -2.65 15.37 -35.10
C VAL A 204 -4.08 15.43 -35.58
N PHE A 205 -5.06 15.20 -34.71
CA PHE A 205 -6.44 15.08 -35.17
C PHE A 205 -7.06 16.42 -35.54
N LYS A 206 -6.98 17.46 -34.68
CA LYS A 206 -7.61 18.76 -34.94
C LYS A 206 -6.92 19.50 -36.09
N ARG A 207 -5.58 19.57 -36.08
CA ARG A 207 -4.84 20.42 -37.00
C ARG A 207 -4.54 19.75 -38.34
N ARG A 208 -4.21 18.44 -38.36
CA ARG A 208 -3.85 17.73 -39.58
C ARG A 208 -4.97 16.96 -40.25
N VAL A 209 -6.04 16.62 -39.52
CA VAL A 209 -7.15 15.85 -40.10
C VAL A 209 -8.42 16.70 -40.19
N LEU A 210 -8.93 17.19 -39.08
CA LEU A 210 -10.25 17.81 -39.05
C LEU A 210 -10.30 19.11 -39.84
N HIS A 211 -9.32 19.97 -39.69
CA HIS A 211 -9.30 21.27 -40.33
C HIS A 211 -9.20 21.16 -41.88
N PRO A 212 -8.28 20.37 -42.47
CA PRO A 212 -8.23 20.17 -43.92
C PRO A 212 -9.47 19.49 -44.51
N VAL A 213 -10.02 18.46 -43.82
CA VAL A 213 -11.22 17.76 -44.28
C VAL A 213 -12.44 18.68 -44.32
N VAL A 214 -12.63 19.53 -43.31
CA VAL A 214 -13.74 20.52 -43.30
C VAL A 214 -13.59 21.51 -44.43
N ARG A 215 -12.36 22.00 -44.72
CA ARG A 215 -12.11 22.89 -45.86
C ARG A 215 -12.39 22.21 -47.20
N LEU A 216 -11.95 20.95 -47.40
CA LEU A 216 -12.27 20.21 -48.63
C LEU A 216 -13.76 19.98 -48.79
N SER A 217 -14.50 19.70 -47.73
CA SER A 217 -15.94 19.56 -47.69
C SER A 217 -16.66 20.86 -48.13
N ASP A 218 -16.16 22.01 -47.66
CA ASP A 218 -16.70 23.32 -48.07
C ASP A 218 -16.47 23.58 -49.58
N VAL A 219 -15.26 23.30 -50.09
CA VAL A 219 -14.93 23.41 -51.52
C VAL A 219 -15.84 22.50 -52.36
N VAL A 220 -16.05 21.26 -51.97
CA VAL A 220 -16.95 20.34 -52.69
C VAL A 220 -18.38 20.85 -52.71
N THR A 221 -18.86 21.37 -51.56
CA THR A 221 -20.24 21.93 -51.49
C THR A 221 -20.42 23.13 -52.40
N ARG A 222 -19.42 24.03 -52.48
CA ARG A 222 -19.45 25.19 -53.37
C ARG A 222 -19.34 24.79 -54.84
N LEU A 223 -18.48 23.83 -55.19
CA LEU A 223 -18.42 23.27 -56.54
C LEU A 223 -19.74 22.63 -56.98
N ALA A 224 -20.44 21.95 -56.06
CA ALA A 224 -21.75 21.39 -56.33
C ALA A 224 -22.84 22.45 -56.52
N ALA A 225 -22.64 23.67 -56.01
CA ALA A 225 -23.48 24.85 -56.26
C ALA A 225 -23.05 25.66 -57.50
N GLU A 226 -22.21 25.08 -58.38
CA GLU A 226 -21.68 25.71 -59.59
C GLU A 226 -20.77 26.93 -59.34
N ASP A 227 -20.28 27.11 -58.10
CA ASP A 227 -19.29 28.13 -57.75
C ASP A 227 -17.87 27.62 -58.01
N TYR A 228 -17.38 27.83 -59.26
CA TYR A 228 -16.03 27.42 -59.66
C TYR A 228 -14.94 28.42 -59.30
N THR A 229 -15.30 29.54 -58.64
CA THR A 229 -14.28 30.53 -58.17
C THR A 229 -13.42 30.07 -57.03
N VAL A 230 -13.82 28.99 -56.35
CA VAL A 230 -13.11 28.43 -55.21
C VAL A 230 -11.92 27.62 -55.67
N GLU A 231 -10.72 27.92 -55.14
CA GLU A 231 -9.54 27.11 -55.34
C GLU A 231 -9.48 25.97 -54.32
N ALA A 232 -9.16 24.75 -54.78
CA ALA A 232 -8.85 23.67 -53.90
C ALA A 232 -7.60 24.08 -53.08
N PRO A 233 -7.60 23.91 -51.76
CA PRO A 233 -6.47 24.30 -50.93
C PRO A 233 -5.24 23.48 -51.33
N ASP A 234 -4.24 24.16 -51.92
CA ASP A 234 -2.94 23.59 -52.21
C ASP A 234 -2.12 23.61 -50.92
N GLU A 235 -2.35 22.65 -50.06
CA GLU A 235 -1.70 22.62 -48.75
C GLU A 235 -0.32 21.93 -48.80
N GLY A 236 0.19 21.52 -49.96
CA GLY A 236 1.49 20.83 -50.05
C GLY A 236 1.57 19.55 -49.22
N GLN A 237 0.43 18.99 -48.85
CA GLN A 237 0.35 17.76 -48.08
C GLN A 237 0.56 16.57 -49.02
N ILE A 238 1.64 15.83 -48.76
CA ILE A 238 1.94 14.58 -49.47
C ILE A 238 1.30 13.43 -48.66
N ASP A 239 -0.02 13.44 -48.53
CA ASP A 239 -0.82 12.43 -47.85
C ASP A 239 -2.17 12.22 -48.53
N GLU A 240 -3.00 11.36 -47.97
CA GLU A 240 -4.32 10.97 -48.50
C GLU A 240 -5.26 12.18 -48.62
N ILE A 241 -5.08 13.22 -47.84
CA ILE A 241 -5.86 14.47 -47.90
C ILE A 241 -5.39 15.33 -49.09
N GLY A 242 -4.07 15.33 -49.31
CA GLY A 242 -3.47 15.96 -50.52
C GLY A 242 -3.95 15.30 -51.80
N ASP A 243 -4.04 13.98 -51.85
CA ASP A 243 -4.59 13.24 -53.00
C ASP A 243 -6.07 13.60 -53.25
N MET A 244 -6.86 13.76 -52.18
CA MET A 244 -8.27 14.25 -52.30
C MET A 244 -8.34 15.68 -52.82
N ALA A 245 -7.47 16.58 -52.34
CA ALA A 245 -7.41 17.96 -52.81
C ALA A 245 -7.05 18.03 -54.28
N GLN A 246 -6.11 17.23 -54.77
CA GLN A 246 -5.72 17.13 -56.17
C GLN A 246 -6.88 16.59 -57.04
N ALA A 247 -7.57 15.53 -56.58
CA ALA A 247 -8.73 15.00 -57.30
C ALA A 247 -9.88 16.02 -57.45
N ILE A 248 -10.14 16.82 -56.39
CA ILE A 248 -11.12 17.91 -56.40
C ILE A 248 -10.68 19.02 -57.38
N GLY A 249 -9.36 19.34 -57.42
CA GLY A 249 -8.79 20.29 -58.36
C GLY A 249 -9.03 19.88 -59.82
N LEU A 250 -8.74 18.62 -60.16
CA LEU A 250 -9.01 18.06 -61.51
C LEU A 250 -10.49 18.05 -61.84
N PHE A 251 -11.36 17.75 -60.87
CA PHE A 251 -12.81 17.81 -61.11
C PHE A 251 -13.27 19.24 -61.44
N ARG A 252 -12.76 20.26 -60.72
CA ARG A 252 -13.02 21.67 -60.95
C ARG A 252 -12.59 22.09 -62.39
N GLU A 253 -11.36 21.74 -62.79
CA GLU A 253 -10.87 22.06 -64.16
C GLU A 253 -11.73 21.46 -65.22
N ASN A 254 -12.13 20.21 -65.14
CA ASN A 254 -13.01 19.53 -66.01
C ASN A 254 -14.43 20.19 -66.06
N ALA A 255 -14.93 20.69 -64.95
CA ALA A 255 -16.21 21.36 -64.84
C ALA A 255 -16.15 22.74 -65.52
N ILE A 256 -15.10 23.51 -65.35
CA ILE A 256 -14.86 24.79 -66.01
C ILE A 256 -14.76 24.60 -67.54
N GLU A 257 -14.04 23.61 -68.06
CA GLU A 257 -13.85 23.33 -69.46
C GLU A 257 -15.18 22.93 -70.09
N ARG A 258 -16.02 22.14 -69.44
CA ARG A 258 -17.39 21.84 -69.89
C ARG A 258 -18.24 23.08 -70.03
N GLN A 259 -18.25 23.94 -69.04
CA GLN A 259 -19.03 25.20 -69.07
C GLN A 259 -18.59 26.11 -70.22
N ARG A 260 -17.27 26.17 -70.46
CA ARG A 260 -16.72 26.92 -71.58
C ARG A 260 -17.20 26.39 -72.95
N LEU A 261 -17.13 25.06 -73.11
CA LEU A 261 -17.61 24.41 -74.38
C LEU A 261 -19.12 24.52 -74.56
N GLU A 262 -19.90 24.59 -73.52
CA GLU A 262 -21.37 24.85 -73.60
C GLU A 262 -21.69 26.31 -73.92
N ALA A 263 -20.86 27.27 -73.45
CA ALA A 263 -21.02 28.69 -73.79
C ALA A 263 -20.60 29.06 -75.25
N GLU A 264 -19.78 28.24 -75.89
CA GLU A 264 -19.34 28.39 -77.28
C GLU A 264 -20.26 27.70 -78.27
N ARG A 265 -21.32 27.04 -77.83
CA ARG A 265 -22.37 26.42 -78.68
C ARG A 265 -23.58 27.27 -78.76
#